data_343078c4fd4977ca7bc55deabaff8f1e
#
_entry.id   343078c4fd4977ca7bc55deabaff8f1e
#
_cell.length_a   1.000
_cell.length_b   1.000
_cell.length_c   1.000
_cell.angle_alpha   90.00
_cell.angle_beta   90.00
_cell.angle_gamma   90.00
#
_symmetry.space_group_name_H-M   'P 1'
#
loop_
_entity.id
_entity.type
_entity.pdbx_description
1 polymer ?
#
loop_
_entity_poly.entity_id
_entity_poly.type
_entity_poly.pdbx_seq_one_letter_code
_entity_poly.pdbx_strand_id
1 'polypeptide(L)'
;MSWPQMPSAVASWTRSLFSLFTRKPQLSTLLRSVKRGSTTSTNGMANVDIADLRAKFEAAGQGHVFAFFDALTPEEQSALITQLLAIDPERVNRIHANAMAASHIDASATTIEPLPADVYLDAEHADPAQLDEFRDIGMKAIQAGKVGVLLMAGGQGTRLGSSEPKGCYDIGLPSGKSLFQLQAERLLKLQTLAGGVLPWYVMVSGPTRAATVAFFEKHNFFGLDRKNVHFFAQGTLPALTDDGKIYLASKGAVAEAPDGNGGVYAALESAGILKHMKENGVEYIHAYCVDNCLVKVADPVFLGFNIARGADVGAKTVHKVDPDEPVGVVCLRNGKYGVVEYSEIPKEVAEARKPDGSLQVSSANIANHFYTRAFLERVKELEDQLQYHVAHKKIAHVDVATGETIKPDKPNGVKMELFIFDVFPFCNKFAVFEGVRSDEFSPLKNKDGPDSPATSRRDILELHRRYLTAAGATVEGDDGVEISPLVSYGGEGLEAYAGQTLTGPRQLEPASTAAATVEKGE
;
A
#
# COMPACT_ATOMS: atom_id res chain seq x y z
N MET A 1 6.95 52.09 11.28
CA MET A 1 7.64 51.83 12.54
C MET A 1 8.73 50.81 12.26
N SER A 2 9.95 51.16 12.57
CA SER A 2 11.22 50.57 12.14
C SER A 2 11.52 49.21 12.76
N TRP A 3 12.08 48.34 11.95
CA TRP A 3 12.70 47.05 12.35
C TRP A 3 14.06 47.29 13.03
N PRO A 4 14.46 46.56 14.06
CA PRO A 4 15.82 46.60 14.60
C PRO A 4 16.77 45.68 13.82
N GLN A 5 17.97 46.20 13.58
CA GLN A 5 19.10 45.56 12.89
C GLN A 5 19.75 44.47 13.76
N MET A 6 20.17 43.38 13.11
CA MET A 6 21.05 42.36 13.67
C MET A 6 22.51 42.82 13.66
N PRO A 7 23.33 42.44 14.65
CA PRO A 7 24.79 42.71 14.64
C PRO A 7 25.54 41.59 13.87
N SER A 8 26.51 42.07 13.10
CA SER A 8 27.55 41.31 12.38
C SER A 8 28.57 40.70 13.32
N ALA A 9 28.78 39.37 13.22
CA ALA A 9 30.01 38.74 13.70
C ALA A 9 30.32 37.56 12.75
N VAL A 10 31.00 37.88 11.65
CA VAL A 10 31.73 36.90 10.83
C VAL A 10 33.16 37.44 10.74
N ALA A 11 34.10 36.76 11.32
CA ALA A 11 35.48 36.65 10.82
C ALA A 11 36.35 35.82 11.75
N SER A 12 37.13 35.00 11.13
CA SER A 12 38.26 34.22 11.65
C SER A 12 37.95 32.82 12.17
N TRP A 13 38.24 31.87 11.28
CA TRP A 13 39.02 30.65 11.51
C TRP A 13 39.22 29.95 10.15
N THR A 14 40.15 30.49 9.35
CA THR A 14 40.82 29.75 8.27
C THR A 14 42.33 29.80 8.59
N ARG A 15 42.92 28.64 8.78
CA ARG A 15 44.31 28.22 8.56
C ARG A 15 44.79 27.33 9.71
N SER A 16 44.82 26.06 9.47
CA SER A 16 45.89 25.11 9.83
C SER A 16 45.31 23.70 9.80
N LEU A 17 45.75 22.93 8.81
CA LEU A 17 46.01 21.50 8.85
C LEU A 17 46.03 20.93 7.41
N PHE A 18 47.06 21.44 6.66
CA PHE A 18 47.57 20.69 5.52
C PHE A 18 48.98 20.24 5.95
N SER A 19 49.13 18.97 6.26
CA SER A 19 50.34 18.16 6.16
C SER A 19 50.22 16.96 7.09
N LEU A 20 50.17 15.83 6.49
CA LEU A 20 50.66 14.53 6.98
C LEU A 20 49.69 13.44 6.42
N PHE A 21 50.12 12.83 5.35
CA PHE A 21 50.08 11.39 5.12
C PHE A 21 50.21 11.09 3.61
N THR A 22 51.46 11.27 3.13
CA THR A 22 51.98 10.53 2.00
C THR A 22 52.80 9.37 2.51
N ARG A 23 52.31 8.16 2.43
CA ARG A 23 53.12 6.93 2.34
C ARG A 23 52.29 5.82 1.66
N LYS A 24 52.70 5.49 0.45
CA LYS A 24 52.41 4.21 -0.20
C LYS A 24 53.23 3.11 0.45
N PRO A 25 52.72 1.90 0.65
CA PRO A 25 53.56 0.72 0.68
C PRO A 25 53.51 -0.04 -0.64
N GLN A 26 54.71 -0.46 -1.04
CA GLN A 26 55.02 -1.25 -2.20
C GLN A 26 54.41 -2.67 -2.14
N LEU A 27 53.93 -3.14 -3.31
CA LEU A 27 53.74 -4.56 -3.58
C LEU A 27 55.11 -5.20 -3.83
N SER A 28 55.46 -6.22 -3.09
CA SER A 28 56.32 -7.30 -3.63
C SER A 28 56.17 -8.58 -2.78
N THR A 29 55.88 -9.67 -3.50
CA THR A 29 56.31 -11.06 -3.23
C THR A 29 55.62 -11.85 -2.15
N LEU A 30 54.64 -12.67 -2.56
CA LEU A 30 54.54 -14.08 -2.11
C LEU A 30 53.61 -14.85 -3.08
N LEU A 31 54.17 -15.25 -4.21
CA LEU A 31 53.70 -16.36 -5.03
C LEU A 31 54.34 -17.63 -4.52
N ARG A 32 53.58 -18.57 -3.96
CA ARG A 32 53.82 -20.00 -4.11
C ARG A 32 52.67 -20.84 -3.56
N SER A 33 52.17 -21.68 -4.44
CA SER A 33 51.51 -22.97 -4.17
C SER A 33 50.10 -22.95 -3.55
N VAL A 34 49.09 -22.94 -4.43
CA VAL A 34 47.84 -23.67 -4.13
C VAL A 34 47.47 -24.49 -5.35
N LYS A 35 47.39 -25.78 -5.13
CA LYS A 35 46.94 -26.82 -6.09
C LYS A 35 45.52 -26.52 -6.52
N ARG A 36 45.26 -26.76 -7.82
CA ARG A 36 43.93 -26.81 -8.44
C ARG A 36 43.01 -27.78 -7.66
N GLY A 37 41.92 -27.25 -7.15
CA GLY A 37 40.71 -27.95 -6.77
C GLY A 37 39.55 -27.13 -7.25
N SER A 38 38.92 -27.57 -8.34
CA SER A 38 37.68 -27.03 -8.85
C SER A 38 36.59 -27.26 -7.80
N THR A 39 36.07 -26.15 -7.24
CA THR A 39 34.74 -26.16 -6.60
C THR A 39 34.05 -24.85 -6.96
N THR A 40 33.02 -25.01 -7.75
CA THR A 40 32.02 -23.99 -8.06
C THR A 40 31.44 -23.42 -6.76
N SER A 41 31.52 -22.11 -6.62
CA SER A 41 30.98 -21.31 -5.53
C SER A 41 29.44 -21.43 -5.47
N THR A 42 28.93 -22.18 -4.51
CA THR A 42 27.56 -22.08 -4.02
C THR A 42 27.59 -21.27 -2.72
N ASN A 43 27.56 -19.94 -2.85
CA ASN A 43 27.41 -19.05 -1.71
C ASN A 43 25.93 -18.89 -1.37
N GLY A 44 25.49 -19.37 -0.18
CA GLY A 44 24.25 -18.94 0.43
C GLY A 44 23.42 -19.99 1.18
N MET A 45 23.69 -21.29 1.07
CA MET A 45 22.98 -22.31 1.83
C MET A 45 23.90 -22.91 2.90
N ALA A 46 24.05 -22.20 4.03
CA ALA A 46 24.67 -22.79 5.20
C ALA A 46 23.70 -23.86 5.78
N ASN A 47 24.08 -25.14 5.70
CA ASN A 47 23.57 -26.28 6.47
C ASN A 47 22.06 -26.28 6.82
N VAL A 48 21.17 -26.33 5.83
CA VAL A 48 19.78 -26.74 6.07
C VAL A 48 19.79 -28.25 6.20
N ASP A 49 19.43 -28.77 7.38
CA ASP A 49 19.19 -30.19 7.53
C ASP A 49 17.83 -30.56 6.88
N ILE A 50 17.91 -31.15 5.71
CA ILE A 50 16.72 -31.57 4.94
C ILE A 50 15.90 -32.60 5.72
N ALA A 51 16.56 -33.44 6.54
CA ALA A 51 15.88 -34.44 7.38
C ALA A 51 15.03 -33.75 8.46
N ASP A 52 15.54 -32.69 9.10
CA ASP A 52 14.79 -31.91 10.08
C ASP A 52 13.62 -31.17 9.42
N LEU A 53 13.83 -30.59 8.23
CA LEU A 53 12.75 -29.93 7.48
C LEU A 53 11.65 -30.92 7.10
N ARG A 54 12.01 -32.11 6.60
CA ARG A 54 11.08 -33.18 6.26
C ARG A 54 10.30 -33.62 7.50
N ALA A 55 10.98 -33.89 8.61
CA ALA A 55 10.35 -34.27 9.88
C ALA A 55 9.33 -33.22 10.38
N LYS A 56 9.63 -31.92 10.24
CA LYS A 56 8.70 -30.83 10.58
C LYS A 56 7.40 -30.90 9.77
N PHE A 57 7.50 -31.12 8.46
CA PHE A 57 6.32 -31.24 7.60
C PHE A 57 5.55 -32.56 7.83
N GLU A 58 6.24 -33.66 8.10
CA GLU A 58 5.63 -34.94 8.45
C GLU A 58 4.85 -34.83 9.77
N ALA A 59 5.43 -34.23 10.81
CA ALA A 59 4.77 -34.01 12.09
C ALA A 59 3.49 -33.18 11.97
N ALA A 60 3.47 -32.18 11.07
CA ALA A 60 2.30 -31.40 10.75
C ALA A 60 1.32 -32.10 9.78
N GLY A 61 1.57 -33.34 9.37
CA GLY A 61 0.74 -34.09 8.42
C GLY A 61 0.85 -33.59 6.97
N GLN A 62 1.89 -32.81 6.64
CA GLN A 62 2.15 -32.23 5.32
C GLN A 62 3.35 -32.90 4.60
N GLY A 63 3.79 -34.10 5.03
CA GLY A 63 4.98 -34.77 4.48
C GLY A 63 4.90 -35.10 2.98
N HIS A 64 3.70 -35.15 2.40
CA HIS A 64 3.47 -35.37 0.97
C HIS A 64 4.12 -34.32 0.06
N VAL A 65 4.46 -33.12 0.57
CA VAL A 65 5.16 -32.10 -0.22
C VAL A 65 6.55 -32.52 -0.68
N PHE A 66 7.12 -33.59 -0.05
CA PHE A 66 8.38 -34.21 -0.43
C PHE A 66 8.22 -35.45 -1.32
N ALA A 67 6.99 -35.78 -1.76
CA ALA A 67 6.73 -37.07 -2.48
C ALA A 67 7.60 -37.28 -3.72
N PHE A 68 7.99 -36.23 -4.40
CA PHE A 68 8.82 -36.28 -5.61
C PHE A 68 10.25 -35.81 -5.41
N PHE A 69 10.63 -35.39 -4.18
CA PHE A 69 11.90 -34.72 -3.90
C PHE A 69 13.12 -35.42 -4.44
N ASP A 70 13.22 -36.75 -4.24
CA ASP A 70 14.40 -37.54 -4.61
C ASP A 70 14.52 -37.74 -6.14
N ALA A 71 13.46 -37.41 -6.90
CA ALA A 71 13.44 -37.47 -8.37
C ALA A 71 13.69 -36.12 -9.04
N LEU A 72 13.81 -35.02 -8.26
CA LEU A 72 14.06 -33.68 -8.75
C LEU A 72 15.55 -33.47 -9.08
N THR A 73 15.81 -32.56 -10.00
CA THR A 73 17.17 -32.03 -10.21
C THR A 73 17.66 -31.24 -8.98
N PRO A 74 18.98 -31.07 -8.78
CA PRO A 74 19.50 -30.29 -7.66
C PRO A 74 18.96 -28.86 -7.59
N GLU A 75 18.72 -28.23 -8.74
CA GLU A 75 18.15 -26.89 -8.85
C GLU A 75 16.69 -26.86 -8.39
N GLU A 76 15.89 -27.85 -8.81
CA GLU A 76 14.49 -27.99 -8.39
C GLU A 76 14.38 -28.33 -6.89
N GLN A 77 15.27 -29.19 -6.37
CA GLN A 77 15.36 -29.48 -4.92
C GLN A 77 15.65 -28.21 -4.14
N SER A 78 16.62 -27.43 -4.59
CA SER A 78 16.99 -26.16 -3.96
C SER A 78 15.83 -25.15 -3.97
N ALA A 79 15.09 -25.05 -5.08
CA ALA A 79 13.93 -24.18 -5.20
C ALA A 79 12.80 -24.61 -4.24
N LEU A 80 12.49 -25.91 -4.19
CA LEU A 80 11.47 -26.44 -3.27
C LEU A 80 11.86 -26.24 -1.80
N ILE A 81 13.12 -26.53 -1.43
CA ILE A 81 13.62 -26.27 -0.07
C ILE A 81 13.44 -24.79 0.30
N THR A 82 13.76 -23.88 -0.62
CA THR A 82 13.62 -22.44 -0.39
C THR A 82 12.16 -22.06 -0.09
N GLN A 83 11.19 -22.60 -0.83
CA GLN A 83 9.77 -22.41 -0.55
C GLN A 83 9.39 -23.01 0.81
N LEU A 84 9.77 -24.26 1.09
CA LEU A 84 9.39 -24.96 2.31
C LEU A 84 9.98 -24.32 3.58
N LEU A 85 11.16 -23.71 3.49
CA LEU A 85 11.74 -22.95 4.60
C LEU A 85 10.94 -21.68 4.96
N ALA A 86 10.26 -21.10 3.98
CA ALA A 86 9.41 -19.93 4.19
C ALA A 86 8.01 -20.30 4.74
N ILE A 87 7.64 -21.59 4.71
CA ILE A 87 6.35 -22.10 5.16
C ILE A 87 6.48 -22.72 6.55
N ASP A 88 5.69 -22.24 7.49
CA ASP A 88 5.46 -22.93 8.76
C ASP A 88 4.21 -23.82 8.64
N PRO A 89 4.35 -25.16 8.53
CA PRO A 89 3.21 -26.04 8.28
C PRO A 89 2.23 -26.11 9.46
N GLU A 90 2.68 -25.94 10.70
CA GLU A 90 1.79 -25.87 11.86
C GLU A 90 0.95 -24.60 11.85
N ARG A 91 1.58 -23.47 11.53
CA ARG A 91 0.87 -22.19 11.34
C ARG A 91 -0.19 -22.32 10.23
N VAL A 92 0.16 -22.89 9.09
CA VAL A 92 -0.78 -23.11 7.98
C VAL A 92 -1.97 -23.95 8.42
N ASN A 93 -1.74 -25.04 9.16
CA ASN A 93 -2.80 -25.89 9.70
C ASN A 93 -3.72 -25.12 10.67
N ARG A 94 -3.15 -24.30 11.57
CA ARG A 94 -3.94 -23.47 12.51
C ARG A 94 -4.79 -22.45 11.77
N ILE A 95 -4.20 -21.72 10.81
CA ILE A 95 -4.93 -20.73 10.00
C ILE A 95 -6.09 -21.41 9.26
N HIS A 96 -5.84 -22.55 8.61
CA HIS A 96 -6.87 -23.30 7.91
C HIS A 96 -8.00 -23.73 8.84
N ALA A 97 -7.68 -24.35 9.97
CA ALA A 97 -8.69 -24.80 10.92
C ALA A 97 -9.56 -23.64 11.46
N ASN A 98 -8.93 -22.51 11.81
CA ASN A 98 -9.63 -21.32 12.30
C ASN A 98 -10.51 -20.70 11.20
N ALA A 99 -10.00 -20.58 9.96
CA ALA A 99 -10.74 -20.01 8.85
C ALA A 99 -11.96 -20.86 8.47
N MET A 100 -11.79 -22.19 8.43
CA MET A 100 -12.90 -23.10 8.14
C MET A 100 -13.95 -23.09 9.25
N ALA A 101 -13.54 -23.04 10.53
CA ALA A 101 -14.48 -22.93 11.65
C ALA A 101 -15.28 -21.61 11.57
N ALA A 102 -14.61 -20.52 11.22
CA ALA A 102 -15.25 -19.20 11.08
C ALA A 102 -16.22 -19.12 9.89
N SER A 103 -15.94 -19.82 8.79
CA SER A 103 -16.83 -19.86 7.62
C SER A 103 -18.15 -20.56 7.85
N HIS A 104 -18.26 -21.33 8.93
CA HIS A 104 -19.49 -22.02 9.35
C HIS A 104 -20.32 -21.24 10.40
N ILE A 105 -19.86 -20.06 10.83
CA ILE A 105 -20.64 -19.22 11.74
C ILE A 105 -21.83 -18.65 10.96
N ASP A 106 -23.04 -18.83 11.51
CA ASP A 106 -24.27 -18.32 10.91
C ASP A 106 -24.22 -16.78 10.83
N ALA A 107 -24.26 -16.25 9.61
CA ALA A 107 -24.26 -14.81 9.38
C ALA A 107 -25.46 -14.11 10.06
N SER A 108 -26.56 -14.84 10.30
CA SER A 108 -27.76 -14.31 10.99
C SER A 108 -27.51 -13.99 12.48
N ALA A 109 -26.47 -14.56 13.09
CA ALA A 109 -26.08 -14.28 14.47
C ALA A 109 -25.19 -13.03 14.61
N THR A 110 -24.75 -12.43 13.49
CA THR A 110 -23.87 -11.26 13.49
C THR A 110 -24.68 -9.97 13.59
N THR A 111 -24.44 -9.17 14.64
CA THR A 111 -25.01 -7.82 14.74
C THR A 111 -24.15 -6.85 13.93
N ILE A 112 -24.80 -5.99 13.14
CA ILE A 112 -24.19 -4.91 12.38
C ILE A 112 -24.85 -3.61 12.78
N GLU A 113 -24.09 -2.70 13.35
CA GLU A 113 -24.59 -1.44 13.90
C GLU A 113 -23.81 -0.26 13.28
N PRO A 114 -24.43 0.91 13.13
CA PRO A 114 -23.74 2.11 12.66
C PRO A 114 -22.63 2.53 13.62
N LEU A 115 -21.68 3.31 13.12
CA LEU A 115 -20.60 3.86 13.92
C LEU A 115 -21.14 4.82 15.01
N PRO A 116 -20.58 4.80 16.23
CA PRO A 116 -20.86 5.80 17.25
C PRO A 116 -20.44 7.21 16.78
N ALA A 117 -21.24 8.22 17.15
CA ALA A 117 -21.00 9.60 16.71
C ALA A 117 -19.66 10.20 17.21
N ASP A 118 -19.15 9.73 18.35
CA ASP A 118 -17.91 10.21 18.95
C ASP A 118 -16.65 9.75 18.22
N VAL A 119 -16.70 8.67 17.41
CA VAL A 119 -15.57 8.21 16.60
C VAL A 119 -15.61 8.74 15.17
N TYR A 120 -16.72 9.32 14.74
CA TYR A 120 -17.01 9.69 13.37
C TYR A 120 -16.90 11.20 13.15
N LEU A 121 -16.38 11.63 12.01
CA LEU A 121 -16.41 13.00 11.52
C LEU A 121 -16.81 12.99 10.04
N ASP A 122 -17.86 13.72 9.73
CA ASP A 122 -18.24 14.05 8.34
C ASP A 122 -17.53 15.35 7.93
N ALA A 123 -16.57 15.23 7.02
CA ALA A 123 -15.75 16.36 6.58
C ALA A 123 -16.52 17.35 5.69
N GLU A 124 -17.60 16.91 5.03
CA GLU A 124 -18.42 17.78 4.18
C GLU A 124 -19.20 18.81 5.01
N HIS A 125 -19.59 18.41 6.22
CA HIS A 125 -20.42 19.23 7.12
C HIS A 125 -19.64 19.73 8.35
N ALA A 126 -18.35 19.44 8.45
CA ALA A 126 -17.50 19.87 9.56
C ALA A 126 -17.20 21.38 9.50
N ASP A 127 -16.91 21.96 10.68
CA ASP A 127 -16.45 23.34 10.76
C ASP A 127 -15.11 23.50 10.00
N PRO A 128 -15.01 24.41 9.01
CA PRO A 128 -13.76 24.66 8.29
C PRO A 128 -12.59 24.99 9.21
N ALA A 129 -12.80 25.72 10.31
CA ALA A 129 -11.76 26.03 11.28
C ALA A 129 -11.21 24.77 11.97
N GLN A 130 -12.07 23.78 12.24
CA GLN A 130 -11.66 22.50 12.79
C GLN A 130 -10.83 21.69 11.77
N LEU A 131 -11.21 21.70 10.48
CA LEU A 131 -10.44 21.05 9.43
C LEU A 131 -9.07 21.70 9.24
N ASP A 132 -8.98 23.03 9.37
CA ASP A 132 -7.72 23.77 9.33
C ASP A 132 -6.81 23.42 10.52
N GLU A 133 -7.38 23.31 11.73
CA GLU A 133 -6.64 22.82 12.91
C GLU A 133 -6.05 21.43 12.67
N PHE A 134 -6.85 20.50 12.15
CA PHE A 134 -6.35 19.17 11.79
C PHE A 134 -5.27 19.23 10.72
N ARG A 135 -5.43 20.07 9.69
CA ARG A 135 -4.39 20.28 8.68
C ARG A 135 -3.07 20.71 9.31
N ASP A 136 -3.11 21.66 10.23
CA ASP A 136 -1.93 22.17 10.93
C ASP A 136 -1.24 21.08 11.75
N ILE A 137 -1.99 20.25 12.45
CA ILE A 137 -1.46 19.12 13.23
C ILE A 137 -0.77 18.12 12.29
N GLY A 138 -1.43 17.77 11.18
CA GLY A 138 -0.88 16.85 10.19
C GLY A 138 0.38 17.40 9.51
N MET A 139 0.38 18.66 9.12
CA MET A 139 1.54 19.33 8.52
C MET A 139 2.74 19.37 9.48
N LYS A 140 2.51 19.68 10.76
CA LYS A 140 3.56 19.63 11.80
C LYS A 140 4.12 18.21 11.99
N ALA A 141 3.28 17.19 11.94
CA ALA A 141 3.73 15.79 12.02
C ALA A 141 4.60 15.40 10.81
N ILE A 142 4.22 15.84 9.60
CA ILE A 142 5.02 15.64 8.37
C ILE A 142 6.35 16.39 8.48
N GLN A 143 6.31 17.66 8.88
CA GLN A 143 7.51 18.49 9.06
C GLN A 143 8.50 17.86 10.04
N ALA A 144 7.98 17.27 11.11
CA ALA A 144 8.79 16.59 12.13
C ALA A 144 9.33 15.22 11.68
N GLY A 145 9.06 14.76 10.45
CA GLY A 145 9.48 13.45 9.96
C GLY A 145 8.77 12.25 10.63
N LYS A 146 7.63 12.48 11.27
CA LYS A 146 6.90 11.44 12.02
C LYS A 146 5.92 10.62 11.17
N VAL A 147 5.74 10.99 9.91
CA VAL A 147 4.75 10.35 9.01
C VAL A 147 5.46 9.49 7.98
N GLY A 148 4.99 8.25 7.82
CA GLY A 148 5.35 7.34 6.74
C GLY A 148 4.15 7.02 5.86
N VAL A 149 4.40 6.72 4.60
CA VAL A 149 3.37 6.43 3.61
C VAL A 149 3.50 4.99 3.14
N LEU A 150 2.44 4.20 3.30
CA LEU A 150 2.38 2.79 2.94
C LEU A 150 1.44 2.59 1.75
N LEU A 151 2.03 2.22 0.61
CA LEU A 151 1.30 1.93 -0.61
C LEU A 151 1.13 0.43 -0.81
N MET A 152 -0.09 -0.04 -0.97
CA MET A 152 -0.40 -1.41 -1.38
C MET A 152 -0.50 -1.46 -2.92
N ALA A 153 0.54 -1.98 -3.58
CA ALA A 153 0.69 -2.01 -5.03
C ALA A 153 1.00 -3.41 -5.59
N GLY A 154 0.57 -4.47 -4.91
CA GLY A 154 0.80 -5.86 -5.34
C GLY A 154 0.00 -6.31 -6.57
N GLY A 155 -1.03 -5.55 -6.97
CA GLY A 155 -1.94 -5.92 -8.04
C GLY A 155 -1.36 -5.79 -9.45
N GLN A 156 -1.69 -6.76 -10.32
CA GLN A 156 -1.46 -6.69 -11.77
C GLN A 156 -2.61 -5.98 -12.48
N GLY A 157 -2.31 -5.37 -13.64
CA GLY A 157 -3.29 -4.70 -14.49
C GLY A 157 -4.13 -5.63 -15.37
N THR A 158 -4.25 -6.91 -15.05
CA THR A 158 -4.87 -7.92 -15.94
C THR A 158 -6.31 -7.61 -16.32
N ARG A 159 -7.12 -7.11 -15.39
CA ARG A 159 -8.50 -6.66 -15.68
C ARG A 159 -8.56 -5.41 -16.56
N LEU A 160 -7.46 -4.64 -16.62
CA LEU A 160 -7.31 -3.47 -17.48
C LEU A 160 -6.74 -3.85 -18.86
N GLY A 161 -6.45 -5.14 -19.10
CA GLY A 161 -5.83 -5.64 -20.31
C GLY A 161 -4.31 -5.41 -20.36
N SER A 162 -3.66 -5.11 -19.23
CA SER A 162 -2.22 -4.92 -19.11
C SER A 162 -1.57 -6.06 -18.34
N SER A 163 -0.37 -6.47 -18.76
CA SER A 163 0.49 -7.40 -18.01
C SER A 163 1.37 -6.69 -16.97
N GLU A 164 1.44 -5.35 -17.03
CA GLU A 164 2.26 -4.54 -16.15
C GLU A 164 1.62 -4.37 -14.76
N PRO A 165 2.40 -4.00 -13.73
CA PRO A 165 1.86 -3.59 -12.44
C PRO A 165 0.84 -2.46 -12.60
N LYS A 166 -0.26 -2.51 -11.83
CA LYS A 166 -1.35 -1.53 -11.95
C LYS A 166 -0.86 -0.07 -11.78
N GLY A 167 0.13 0.17 -10.92
CA GLY A 167 0.69 1.50 -10.72
C GLY A 167 1.42 2.11 -11.92
N CYS A 168 1.83 1.27 -12.90
CA CYS A 168 2.44 1.74 -14.14
C CYS A 168 1.40 2.24 -15.17
N TYR A 169 0.11 2.03 -14.90
CA TYR A 169 -0.97 2.31 -15.83
C TYR A 169 -1.19 3.82 -15.99
N ASP A 170 -1.31 4.26 -17.26
CA ASP A 170 -1.72 5.61 -17.65
C ASP A 170 -3.23 5.58 -17.94
N ILE A 171 -4.00 6.40 -17.23
CA ILE A 171 -5.46 6.51 -17.40
C ILE A 171 -5.86 7.46 -18.53
N GLY A 172 -4.88 8.00 -19.28
CA GLY A 172 -5.09 8.90 -20.41
C GLY A 172 -5.34 10.36 -20.01
N LEU A 173 -4.76 10.84 -18.93
CA LEU A 173 -4.69 12.27 -18.63
C LEU A 173 -3.85 13.00 -19.69
N PRO A 174 -4.05 14.34 -19.89
CA PRO A 174 -3.24 15.13 -20.82
C PRO A 174 -1.72 14.97 -20.63
N SER A 175 -1.27 14.72 -19.41
CA SER A 175 0.14 14.49 -19.08
C SER A 175 0.69 13.13 -19.50
N GLY A 176 -0.18 12.12 -19.68
CA GLY A 176 0.24 10.73 -19.88
C GLY A 176 0.95 10.12 -18.66
N LYS A 177 0.78 10.69 -17.46
CA LYS A 177 1.44 10.20 -16.24
C LYS A 177 0.82 8.90 -15.74
N SER A 178 1.67 8.00 -15.26
CA SER A 178 1.22 6.78 -14.58
C SER A 178 0.67 7.07 -13.18
N LEU A 179 -0.09 6.12 -12.60
CA LEU A 179 -0.57 6.24 -11.22
C LEU A 179 0.58 6.40 -10.23
N PHE A 180 1.69 5.68 -10.40
CA PHE A 180 2.87 5.86 -9.55
C PHE A 180 3.43 7.28 -9.64
N GLN A 181 3.51 7.85 -10.84
CA GLN A 181 4.02 9.21 -11.02
C GLN A 181 3.10 10.25 -10.36
N LEU A 182 1.79 10.16 -10.57
CA LEU A 182 0.82 11.07 -9.93
C LEU A 182 0.94 11.05 -8.40
N GLN A 183 1.08 9.84 -7.82
CA GLN A 183 1.21 9.68 -6.36
C GLN A 183 2.57 10.18 -5.86
N ALA A 184 3.66 9.92 -6.57
CA ALA A 184 4.99 10.43 -6.25
C ALA A 184 5.04 11.96 -6.28
N GLU A 185 4.43 12.58 -7.28
CA GLU A 185 4.36 14.04 -7.39
C GLU A 185 3.51 14.67 -6.28
N ARG A 186 2.42 14.01 -5.83
CA ARG A 186 1.65 14.42 -4.63
C ARG A 186 2.54 14.42 -3.39
N LEU A 187 3.37 13.38 -3.20
CA LEU A 187 4.34 13.33 -2.10
C LEU A 187 5.36 14.45 -2.18
N LEU A 188 5.96 14.70 -3.37
CA LEU A 188 6.93 15.77 -3.58
C LEU A 188 6.35 17.14 -3.24
N LYS A 189 5.13 17.42 -3.72
CA LYS A 189 4.46 18.69 -3.42
C LYS A 189 4.21 18.85 -1.94
N LEU A 190 3.71 17.81 -1.28
CA LEU A 190 3.42 17.85 0.14
C LEU A 190 4.69 17.98 1.00
N GLN A 191 5.78 17.32 0.62
CA GLN A 191 7.10 17.50 1.25
C GLN A 191 7.57 18.97 1.14
N THR A 192 7.34 19.60 -0.01
CA THR A 192 7.68 21.02 -0.22
C THR A 192 6.81 21.92 0.65
N LEU A 193 5.50 21.68 0.72
CA LEU A 193 4.56 22.47 1.52
C LEU A 193 4.83 22.35 3.03
N ALA A 194 5.14 21.15 3.50
CA ALA A 194 5.37 20.90 4.92
C ALA A 194 6.80 21.20 5.36
N GLY A 195 7.77 21.18 4.47
CA GLY A 195 9.20 21.29 4.80
C GLY A 195 9.74 20.04 5.47
N GLY A 196 9.18 18.86 5.17
CA GLY A 196 9.54 17.57 5.77
C GLY A 196 9.75 16.47 4.72
N VAL A 197 10.19 15.28 5.16
CA VAL A 197 10.39 14.11 4.31
C VAL A 197 9.33 13.06 4.64
N LEU A 198 8.77 12.45 3.61
CA LEU A 198 7.79 11.36 3.69
C LEU A 198 8.43 10.08 3.12
N PRO A 199 8.90 9.15 3.95
CA PRO A 199 9.34 7.85 3.47
C PRO A 199 8.16 7.08 2.86
N TRP A 200 8.38 6.51 1.67
CA TRP A 200 7.36 5.79 0.92
C TRP A 200 7.65 4.29 0.92
N TYR A 201 6.83 3.52 1.58
CA TYR A 201 6.90 2.07 1.69
C TYR A 201 5.95 1.44 0.68
N VAL A 202 6.50 0.83 -0.37
CA VAL A 202 5.74 0.31 -1.50
C VAL A 202 5.68 -1.21 -1.41
N MET A 203 4.52 -1.73 -0.99
CA MET A 203 4.27 -3.17 -1.00
C MET A 203 3.92 -3.64 -2.41
N VAL A 204 4.67 -4.63 -2.87
CA VAL A 204 4.49 -5.28 -4.17
C VAL A 204 4.23 -6.77 -3.98
N SER A 205 3.79 -7.47 -5.02
CA SER A 205 3.75 -8.94 -5.02
C SER A 205 5.02 -9.51 -5.66
N GLY A 206 5.30 -10.80 -5.45
CA GLY A 206 6.42 -11.47 -6.12
C GLY A 206 6.44 -11.21 -7.64
N PRO A 207 5.33 -11.45 -8.37
CA PRO A 207 5.24 -11.22 -9.82
C PRO A 207 5.44 -9.76 -10.26
N THR A 208 5.05 -8.77 -9.44
CA THR A 208 5.11 -7.35 -9.84
C THR A 208 6.38 -6.65 -9.38
N ARG A 209 7.17 -7.24 -8.46
CA ARG A 209 8.30 -6.58 -7.82
C ARG A 209 9.36 -6.08 -8.81
N ALA A 210 9.84 -6.97 -9.67
CA ALA A 210 10.93 -6.63 -10.60
C ALA A 210 10.50 -5.52 -11.58
N ALA A 211 9.29 -5.64 -12.16
CA ALA A 211 8.75 -4.66 -13.09
C ALA A 211 8.51 -3.30 -12.41
N THR A 212 7.99 -3.30 -11.17
CA THR A 212 7.76 -2.06 -10.41
C THR A 212 9.08 -1.35 -10.11
N VAL A 213 10.09 -2.06 -9.59
CA VAL A 213 11.40 -1.46 -9.28
C VAL A 213 12.05 -0.87 -10.53
N ALA A 214 12.08 -1.65 -11.64
CA ALA A 214 12.63 -1.18 -12.91
C ALA A 214 11.89 0.06 -13.46
N PHE A 215 10.56 0.13 -13.25
CA PHE A 215 9.77 1.29 -13.65
C PHE A 215 10.16 2.54 -12.86
N PHE A 216 10.32 2.43 -11.55
CA PHE A 216 10.80 3.54 -10.71
C PHE A 216 12.22 3.98 -11.09
N GLU A 217 13.15 3.04 -11.31
CA GLU A 217 14.51 3.34 -11.73
C GLU A 217 14.55 4.04 -13.09
N LYS A 218 13.78 3.54 -14.06
CA LYS A 218 13.64 4.15 -15.39
C LYS A 218 13.17 5.60 -15.33
N HIS A 219 12.28 5.92 -14.39
CA HIS A 219 11.71 7.26 -14.22
C HIS A 219 12.40 8.07 -13.10
N ASN A 220 13.62 7.66 -12.71
CA ASN A 220 14.40 8.34 -11.65
C ASN A 220 13.58 8.63 -10.38
N PHE A 221 12.81 7.62 -9.93
CA PHE A 221 11.92 7.70 -8.76
C PHE A 221 10.95 8.90 -8.81
N PHE A 222 10.65 9.38 -10.01
CA PHE A 222 9.77 10.54 -10.26
C PHE A 222 10.21 11.81 -9.51
N GLY A 223 11.53 11.94 -9.23
CA GLY A 223 12.12 13.05 -8.47
C GLY A 223 12.18 12.85 -6.95
N LEU A 224 11.62 11.78 -6.40
CA LEU A 224 11.82 11.41 -5.01
C LEU A 224 13.25 10.93 -4.76
N ASP A 225 13.79 11.23 -3.57
CA ASP A 225 15.07 10.67 -3.16
C ASP A 225 14.94 9.15 -2.98
N ARG A 226 15.74 8.38 -3.75
CA ARG A 226 15.71 6.92 -3.74
C ARG A 226 15.81 6.31 -2.35
N LYS A 227 16.59 6.93 -1.45
CA LYS A 227 16.77 6.42 -0.08
C LYS A 227 15.48 6.43 0.75
N ASN A 228 14.48 7.23 0.35
CA ASN A 228 13.19 7.35 1.01
C ASN A 228 12.10 6.47 0.37
N VAL A 229 12.44 5.65 -0.66
CA VAL A 229 11.50 4.73 -1.30
C VAL A 229 11.92 3.30 -1.04
N HIS A 230 11.08 2.55 -0.33
CA HIS A 230 11.37 1.19 0.14
C HIS A 230 10.39 0.19 -0.46
N PHE A 231 10.90 -0.75 -1.26
CA PHE A 231 10.08 -1.83 -1.84
C PHE A 231 10.17 -3.07 -0.96
N PHE A 232 9.04 -3.65 -0.64
CA PHE A 232 8.95 -4.94 0.03
C PHE A 232 7.84 -5.78 -0.58
N ALA A 233 7.94 -7.09 -0.46
CA ALA A 233 6.96 -8.00 -1.05
C ALA A 233 5.96 -8.46 0.00
N GLN A 234 4.67 -8.51 -0.38
CA GLN A 234 3.66 -9.21 0.41
C GLN A 234 3.96 -10.71 0.46
N GLY A 235 3.49 -11.36 1.51
CA GLY A 235 3.62 -12.80 1.68
C GLY A 235 2.74 -13.61 0.75
N THR A 236 2.97 -14.91 0.79
CA THR A 236 2.12 -15.91 0.15
C THR A 236 1.69 -16.95 1.19
N LEU A 237 0.55 -17.57 0.96
CA LEU A 237 0.11 -18.75 1.69
C LEU A 237 -0.04 -19.91 0.71
N PRO A 238 0.23 -21.14 1.15
CA PRO A 238 -0.06 -22.32 0.36
C PRO A 238 -1.55 -22.42 0.04
N ALA A 239 -1.86 -22.81 -1.19
CA ALA A 239 -3.21 -23.23 -1.55
C ALA A 239 -3.45 -24.64 -0.98
N LEU A 240 -4.62 -24.86 -0.40
CA LEU A 240 -4.93 -26.08 0.35
C LEU A 240 -6.13 -26.81 -0.26
N THR A 241 -6.17 -28.10 -0.03
CA THR A 241 -7.40 -28.88 -0.16
C THR A 241 -8.42 -28.45 0.90
N ASP A 242 -9.67 -28.85 0.76
CA ASP A 242 -10.71 -28.55 1.76
C ASP A 242 -10.41 -29.21 3.13
N ASP A 243 -9.62 -30.31 3.15
CA ASP A 243 -9.14 -30.99 4.37
C ASP A 243 -7.76 -30.47 4.84
N GLY A 244 -7.26 -29.37 4.26
CA GLY A 244 -6.07 -28.65 4.73
C GLY A 244 -4.73 -29.18 4.24
N LYS A 245 -4.68 -30.02 3.20
CA LYS A 245 -3.41 -30.48 2.61
C LYS A 245 -2.87 -29.46 1.62
N ILE A 246 -1.57 -29.21 1.68
CA ILE A 246 -0.86 -28.30 0.79
C ILE A 246 -0.84 -28.86 -0.64
N TYR A 247 -1.31 -28.08 -1.63
CA TYR A 247 -1.20 -28.44 -3.03
C TYR A 247 0.21 -28.23 -3.58
N LEU A 248 0.67 -29.16 -4.44
CA LEU A 248 1.87 -28.99 -5.26
C LEU A 248 1.46 -28.42 -6.63
N ALA A 249 2.04 -27.28 -7.03
CA ALA A 249 1.86 -26.69 -8.35
C ALA A 249 2.62 -27.50 -9.43
N SER A 250 3.76 -28.05 -9.05
CA SER A 250 4.57 -28.99 -9.85
C SER A 250 5.21 -30.00 -8.90
N LYS A 251 5.91 -31.00 -9.44
CA LYS A 251 6.66 -31.97 -8.63
C LYS A 251 7.70 -31.32 -7.69
N GLY A 252 8.21 -30.15 -8.06
CA GLY A 252 9.22 -29.40 -7.31
C GLY A 252 8.76 -28.03 -6.80
N ALA A 253 7.45 -27.76 -6.71
CA ALA A 253 6.95 -26.49 -6.22
C ALA A 253 5.59 -26.61 -5.53
N VAL A 254 5.43 -25.89 -4.43
CA VAL A 254 4.16 -25.70 -3.72
C VAL A 254 3.27 -24.73 -4.51
N ALA A 255 1.97 -24.99 -4.53
CA ALA A 255 0.98 -24.05 -5.05
C ALA A 255 0.74 -22.93 -4.02
N GLU A 256 1.14 -21.70 -4.34
CA GLU A 256 1.01 -20.55 -3.46
C GLU A 256 0.08 -19.49 -4.07
N ALA A 257 -0.51 -18.71 -3.20
CA ALA A 257 -1.29 -17.53 -3.57
C ALA A 257 -0.92 -16.36 -2.65
N PRO A 258 -1.08 -15.10 -3.12
CA PRO A 258 -0.98 -13.96 -2.23
C PRO A 258 -1.90 -14.12 -1.01
N ASP A 259 -1.42 -13.73 0.15
CA ASP A 259 -2.10 -13.83 1.45
C ASP A 259 -3.12 -12.71 1.71
N GLY A 260 -3.50 -11.97 0.67
CA GLY A 260 -4.40 -10.81 0.74
C GLY A 260 -3.65 -9.50 1.04
N ASN A 261 -4.37 -8.37 1.02
CA ASN A 261 -3.76 -7.09 1.36
C ASN A 261 -3.43 -6.95 2.87
N GLY A 262 -4.03 -7.78 3.72
CA GLY A 262 -3.70 -7.89 5.13
C GLY A 262 -2.38 -8.62 5.41
N GLY A 263 -1.83 -9.34 4.44
CA GLY A 263 -0.45 -9.85 4.50
C GLY A 263 0.61 -8.76 4.66
N VAL A 264 0.21 -7.49 4.49
CA VAL A 264 1.06 -6.32 4.74
C VAL A 264 1.68 -6.32 6.13
N TYR A 265 0.96 -6.77 7.15
CA TYR A 265 1.44 -6.75 8.53
C TYR A 265 2.65 -7.67 8.75
N ALA A 266 2.54 -8.91 8.31
CA ALA A 266 3.66 -9.86 8.35
C ALA A 266 4.82 -9.41 7.45
N ALA A 267 4.51 -8.82 6.29
CA ALA A 267 5.51 -8.32 5.36
C ALA A 267 6.29 -7.11 5.91
N LEU A 268 5.63 -6.19 6.63
CA LEU A 268 6.29 -5.05 7.29
C LEU A 268 7.32 -5.51 8.32
N GLU A 269 7.01 -6.55 9.08
CA GLU A 269 7.93 -7.12 10.08
C GLU A 269 9.08 -7.86 9.39
N SER A 270 8.76 -8.84 8.52
CA SER A 270 9.76 -9.71 7.89
C SER A 270 10.74 -8.98 6.98
N ALA A 271 10.29 -7.90 6.33
CA ALA A 271 11.15 -7.04 5.50
C ALA A 271 11.92 -5.99 6.32
N GLY A 272 11.77 -5.95 7.64
CA GLY A 272 12.43 -4.97 8.51
C GLY A 272 11.92 -3.54 8.36
N ILE A 273 10.75 -3.34 7.76
CA ILE A 273 10.16 -2.01 7.55
C ILE A 273 9.74 -1.38 8.87
N LEU A 274 9.15 -2.13 9.81
CA LEU A 274 8.82 -1.61 11.15
C LEU A 274 10.08 -1.14 11.90
N LYS A 275 11.18 -1.90 11.78
CA LYS A 275 12.47 -1.50 12.33
C LYS A 275 12.97 -0.20 11.71
N HIS A 276 12.92 -0.07 10.37
CA HIS A 276 13.28 1.15 9.66
C HIS A 276 12.42 2.35 10.11
N MET A 277 11.10 2.18 10.22
CA MET A 277 10.20 3.21 10.73
C MET A 277 10.61 3.68 12.12
N LYS A 278 10.92 2.74 13.02
CA LYS A 278 11.36 3.04 14.39
C LYS A 278 12.68 3.81 14.43
N GLU A 279 13.67 3.37 13.67
CA GLU A 279 14.99 4.00 13.61
C GLU A 279 14.97 5.41 13.02
N ASN A 280 13.98 5.71 12.17
CA ASN A 280 13.79 7.02 11.53
C ASN A 280 12.69 7.87 12.19
N GLY A 281 12.20 7.49 13.37
CA GLY A 281 11.23 8.29 14.13
C GLY A 281 9.83 8.35 13.52
N VAL A 282 9.48 7.47 12.59
CA VAL A 282 8.13 7.39 12.01
C VAL A 282 7.17 6.85 13.08
N GLU A 283 6.13 7.61 13.39
CA GLU A 283 5.13 7.28 14.40
C GLU A 283 3.75 7.00 13.80
N TYR A 284 3.41 7.66 12.68
CA TYR A 284 2.11 7.64 12.03
C TYR A 284 2.23 7.15 10.60
N ILE A 285 1.34 6.27 10.18
CA ILE A 285 1.38 5.65 8.87
C ILE A 285 0.05 5.88 8.16
N HIS A 286 0.11 6.48 6.96
CA HIS A 286 -0.98 6.53 6.02
C HIS A 286 -0.88 5.35 5.06
N ALA A 287 -1.85 4.42 5.10
CA ALA A 287 -1.90 3.25 4.23
C ALA A 287 -3.02 3.38 3.19
N TYR A 288 -2.73 3.07 1.92
CA TYR A 288 -3.71 3.18 0.84
C TYR A 288 -3.42 2.21 -0.32
N CYS A 289 -4.43 2.01 -1.19
CA CYS A 289 -4.31 1.17 -2.38
C CYS A 289 -3.95 1.99 -3.63
N VAL A 290 -3.15 1.39 -4.51
CA VAL A 290 -2.65 2.03 -5.75
C VAL A 290 -3.74 2.43 -6.73
N ASP A 291 -4.90 1.79 -6.64
CA ASP A 291 -5.98 1.92 -7.63
C ASP A 291 -6.95 3.08 -7.38
N ASN A 292 -6.90 3.75 -6.24
CA ASN A 292 -7.68 4.97 -6.04
C ASN A 292 -6.98 6.16 -6.69
N CYS A 293 -7.50 6.63 -7.82
CA CYS A 293 -6.92 7.71 -8.60
C CYS A 293 -7.02 9.09 -7.91
N LEU A 294 -8.03 9.29 -7.03
CA LEU A 294 -8.23 10.53 -6.28
C LEU A 294 -7.55 10.55 -4.91
N VAL A 295 -6.81 9.50 -4.53
CA VAL A 295 -6.22 9.43 -3.19
C VAL A 295 -5.41 10.69 -2.84
N LYS A 296 -5.73 11.34 -1.75
CA LYS A 296 -4.92 12.40 -1.14
C LYS A 296 -3.81 11.74 -0.32
N VAL A 297 -2.66 11.50 -0.96
CA VAL A 297 -1.54 10.75 -0.35
C VAL A 297 -0.99 11.52 0.84
N ALA A 298 -0.95 10.90 2.02
CA ALA A 298 -0.55 11.52 3.29
C ALA A 298 -1.38 12.79 3.64
N ASP A 299 -2.69 12.75 3.39
CA ASP A 299 -3.61 13.87 3.64
C ASP A 299 -3.41 14.46 5.05
N PRO A 300 -2.95 15.75 5.16
CA PRO A 300 -2.68 16.36 6.45
C PRO A 300 -3.93 16.48 7.33
N VAL A 301 -5.11 16.68 6.73
CA VAL A 301 -6.38 16.79 7.49
C VAL A 301 -6.71 15.45 8.12
N PHE A 302 -6.66 14.37 7.35
CA PHE A 302 -6.91 13.02 7.85
C PHE A 302 -5.87 12.58 8.90
N LEU A 303 -4.60 12.86 8.66
CA LEU A 303 -3.53 12.59 9.63
C LEU A 303 -3.76 13.36 10.93
N GLY A 304 -3.98 14.67 10.83
CA GLY A 304 -4.19 15.53 12.00
C GLY A 304 -5.44 15.18 12.78
N PHE A 305 -6.54 14.82 12.12
CA PHE A 305 -7.75 14.31 12.76
C PHE A 305 -7.46 13.09 13.64
N ASN A 306 -6.77 12.08 13.10
CA ASN A 306 -6.42 10.87 13.85
C ASN A 306 -5.45 11.15 15.00
N ILE A 307 -4.45 12.01 14.78
CA ILE A 307 -3.48 12.42 15.81
C ILE A 307 -4.21 13.18 16.94
N ALA A 308 -5.05 14.16 16.61
CA ALA A 308 -5.82 14.93 17.60
C ALA A 308 -6.76 14.05 18.41
N ARG A 309 -7.37 13.05 17.78
CA ARG A 309 -8.20 12.06 18.45
C ARG A 309 -7.39 11.05 19.26
N GLY A 310 -6.07 10.96 19.10
CA GLY A 310 -5.23 9.94 19.72
C GLY A 310 -5.60 8.53 19.26
N ALA A 311 -6.06 8.37 18.01
CA ALA A 311 -6.40 7.09 17.45
C ALA A 311 -5.14 6.24 17.22
N ASP A 312 -5.23 4.93 17.48
CA ASP A 312 -4.18 3.99 17.08
C ASP A 312 -4.49 3.35 15.72
N VAL A 313 -5.76 3.34 15.32
CA VAL A 313 -6.25 2.98 13.99
C VAL A 313 -7.31 3.99 13.53
N GLY A 314 -7.26 4.38 12.26
CA GLY A 314 -8.26 5.22 11.64
C GLY A 314 -8.62 4.76 10.24
N ALA A 315 -9.86 5.02 9.83
CA ALA A 315 -10.32 4.76 8.48
C ALA A 315 -10.82 6.06 7.83
N LYS A 316 -10.38 6.33 6.59
CA LYS A 316 -11.04 7.28 5.73
C LYS A 316 -12.11 6.56 4.93
N THR A 317 -13.32 7.07 4.95
CA THR A 317 -14.49 6.52 4.27
C THR A 317 -15.11 7.55 3.34
N VAL A 318 -16.03 7.12 2.49
CA VAL A 318 -16.90 8.00 1.73
C VAL A 318 -18.34 7.55 1.90
N HIS A 319 -19.28 8.47 1.71
CA HIS A 319 -20.69 8.14 1.88
C HIS A 319 -21.18 7.17 0.80
N LYS A 320 -21.79 6.04 1.23
CA LYS A 320 -22.48 5.08 0.37
C LYS A 320 -23.94 5.50 0.22
N VAL A 321 -24.38 5.70 -1.02
CA VAL A 321 -25.76 6.16 -1.31
C VAL A 321 -26.63 5.03 -1.88
N ASP A 322 -26.00 4.06 -2.56
CA ASP A 322 -26.68 2.91 -3.18
C ASP A 322 -26.44 1.65 -2.33
N PRO A 323 -27.49 1.00 -1.80
CA PRO A 323 -27.35 -0.23 -1.03
C PRO A 323 -26.68 -1.37 -1.80
N ASP A 324 -26.81 -1.39 -3.13
CA ASP A 324 -26.26 -2.43 -4.01
C ASP A 324 -24.82 -2.14 -4.47
N GLU A 325 -24.24 -0.99 -4.10
CA GLU A 325 -22.85 -0.67 -4.44
C GLU A 325 -21.89 -1.73 -3.88
N PRO A 326 -21.01 -2.33 -4.72
CA PRO A 326 -20.10 -3.40 -4.31
C PRO A 326 -18.88 -2.86 -3.53
N VAL A 327 -19.14 -2.29 -2.34
CA VAL A 327 -18.14 -1.76 -1.42
C VAL A 327 -18.46 -2.19 0.01
N GLY A 328 -17.46 -2.63 0.76
CA GLY A 328 -17.57 -2.94 2.18
C GLY A 328 -17.84 -1.68 3.01
N VAL A 329 -18.48 -1.82 4.15
CA VAL A 329 -18.81 -0.70 5.04
C VAL A 329 -18.12 -0.82 6.38
N VAL A 330 -17.59 0.28 6.89
CA VAL A 330 -17.03 0.38 8.23
C VAL A 330 -18.19 0.54 9.23
N CYS A 331 -18.24 -0.33 10.23
CA CYS A 331 -19.35 -0.38 11.17
C CYS A 331 -18.90 -1.04 12.50
N LEU A 332 -19.84 -1.19 13.44
CA LEU A 332 -19.67 -2.12 14.54
C LEU A 332 -20.22 -3.49 14.14
N ARG A 333 -19.35 -4.51 14.20
CA ARG A 333 -19.70 -5.93 14.02
C ARG A 333 -19.55 -6.62 15.37
N ASN A 334 -20.65 -7.09 15.93
CA ASN A 334 -20.69 -7.68 17.29
C ASN A 334 -20.04 -6.75 18.34
N GLY A 335 -20.33 -5.45 18.27
CA GLY A 335 -19.82 -4.44 19.19
C GLY A 335 -18.34 -4.07 19.03
N LYS A 336 -17.67 -4.56 17.97
CA LYS A 336 -16.27 -4.21 17.63
C LYS A 336 -16.20 -3.50 16.28
N TYR A 337 -15.24 -2.58 16.14
CA TYR A 337 -15.01 -1.93 14.86
C TYR A 337 -14.54 -2.95 13.82
N GLY A 338 -15.08 -2.84 12.61
CA GLY A 338 -14.75 -3.75 11.54
C GLY A 338 -15.28 -3.25 10.19
N VAL A 339 -14.99 -4.02 9.15
CA VAL A 339 -15.61 -3.86 7.84
C VAL A 339 -16.47 -5.08 7.58
N VAL A 340 -17.68 -4.85 7.07
CA VAL A 340 -18.53 -5.91 6.52
C VAL A 340 -18.54 -5.75 5.01
N GLU A 341 -18.10 -6.79 4.31
CA GLU A 341 -18.09 -6.79 2.86
C GLU A 341 -19.51 -6.80 2.29
N TYR A 342 -19.70 -6.17 1.14
CA TYR A 342 -21.02 -6.07 0.51
C TYR A 342 -21.70 -7.42 0.26
N SER A 343 -20.93 -8.49 0.12
CA SER A 343 -21.44 -9.86 -0.05
C SER A 343 -21.88 -10.52 1.26
N GLU A 344 -21.53 -9.95 2.41
CA GLU A 344 -21.80 -10.48 3.76
C GLU A 344 -22.90 -9.68 4.49
N ILE A 345 -23.20 -8.45 4.05
CA ILE A 345 -24.19 -7.60 4.69
C ILE A 345 -25.62 -8.10 4.39
N PRO A 346 -26.46 -8.38 5.41
CA PRO A 346 -27.84 -8.73 5.19
C PRO A 346 -28.60 -7.61 4.45
N LYS A 347 -29.50 -7.97 3.55
CA LYS A 347 -30.22 -7.01 2.72
C LYS A 347 -31.00 -5.98 3.55
N GLU A 348 -31.62 -6.41 4.63
CA GLU A 348 -32.38 -5.55 5.55
C GLU A 348 -31.49 -4.49 6.19
N VAL A 349 -30.21 -4.81 6.48
CA VAL A 349 -29.24 -3.88 7.04
C VAL A 349 -28.70 -2.94 5.95
N ALA A 350 -28.42 -3.48 4.75
CA ALA A 350 -27.93 -2.69 3.60
C ALA A 350 -28.96 -1.61 3.17
N GLU A 351 -30.26 -1.93 3.19
CA GLU A 351 -31.36 -1.06 2.77
C GLU A 351 -31.90 -0.17 3.90
N ALA A 352 -31.51 -0.41 5.16
CA ALA A 352 -31.99 0.35 6.32
C ALA A 352 -31.64 1.83 6.20
N ARG A 353 -32.61 2.72 6.48
CA ARG A 353 -32.45 4.16 6.33
C ARG A 353 -32.71 4.92 7.64
N LYS A 354 -32.02 6.04 7.76
CA LYS A 354 -32.25 7.05 8.79
C LYS A 354 -33.50 7.88 8.46
N PRO A 355 -34.04 8.69 9.40
CA PRO A 355 -35.18 9.55 9.14
C PRO A 355 -35.00 10.55 7.99
N ASP A 356 -33.76 10.95 7.71
CA ASP A 356 -33.39 11.84 6.60
C ASP A 356 -33.33 11.15 5.23
N GLY A 357 -33.55 9.81 5.19
CA GLY A 357 -33.52 9.01 3.98
C GLY A 357 -32.13 8.46 3.61
N SER A 358 -31.06 8.86 4.28
CA SER A 358 -29.72 8.29 4.07
C SER A 358 -29.62 6.86 4.61
N LEU A 359 -28.66 6.07 4.09
CA LEU A 359 -28.42 4.72 4.60
C LEU A 359 -27.97 4.75 6.05
N GLN A 360 -28.43 3.80 6.84
CA GLN A 360 -28.07 3.69 8.26
C GLN A 360 -26.61 3.30 8.45
N VAL A 361 -26.10 2.40 7.61
CA VAL A 361 -24.70 1.96 7.54
C VAL A 361 -24.14 2.41 6.20
N SER A 362 -23.50 3.58 6.17
CA SER A 362 -23.13 4.29 4.92
C SER A 362 -21.63 4.56 4.75
N SER A 363 -20.79 4.26 5.74
CA SER A 363 -19.37 4.58 5.71
C SER A 363 -18.61 3.57 4.82
N ALA A 364 -18.58 3.83 3.49
CA ALA A 364 -17.91 2.96 2.53
C ALA A 364 -16.40 2.93 2.75
N ASN A 365 -15.85 1.73 2.90
CA ASN A 365 -14.42 1.52 3.06
C ASN A 365 -13.69 1.67 1.73
N ILE A 366 -12.83 2.67 1.61
CA ILE A 366 -12.03 2.92 0.42
C ILE A 366 -10.58 2.45 0.56
N ALA A 367 -10.30 1.61 1.55
CA ALA A 367 -8.97 1.09 1.88
C ALA A 367 -7.91 2.20 2.04
N ASN A 368 -8.28 3.27 2.74
CA ASN A 368 -7.44 4.41 3.07
C ASN A 368 -7.44 4.55 4.58
N HIS A 369 -6.31 4.15 5.21
CA HIS A 369 -6.25 3.94 6.65
C HIS A 369 -5.09 4.70 7.29
N PHE A 370 -5.28 4.99 8.57
CA PHE A 370 -4.27 5.51 9.47
C PHE A 370 -3.89 4.45 10.50
N TYR A 371 -2.60 4.33 10.79
CA TYR A 371 -2.09 3.48 11.86
C TYR A 371 -1.02 4.21 12.64
N THR A 372 -0.93 3.95 13.95
CA THR A 372 0.31 4.22 14.67
C THR A 372 1.30 3.08 14.46
N ARG A 373 2.61 3.39 14.43
CA ARG A 373 3.64 2.35 14.38
C ARG A 373 3.54 1.39 15.57
N ALA A 374 3.24 1.90 16.75
CA ALA A 374 3.05 1.10 17.96
C ALA A 374 1.92 0.06 17.79
N PHE A 375 0.82 0.41 17.11
CA PHE A 375 -0.22 -0.54 16.79
C PHE A 375 0.29 -1.61 15.80
N LEU A 376 0.97 -1.21 14.72
CA LEU A 376 1.50 -2.14 13.73
C LEU A 376 2.52 -3.13 14.34
N GLU A 377 3.37 -2.68 15.26
CA GLU A 377 4.30 -3.55 16.01
C GLU A 377 3.56 -4.60 16.86
N ARG A 378 2.37 -4.27 17.38
CA ARG A 378 1.54 -5.17 18.18
C ARG A 378 0.76 -6.20 17.35
N VAL A 379 0.50 -5.95 16.06
CA VAL A 379 -0.30 -6.86 15.22
C VAL A 379 0.27 -8.27 15.19
N LYS A 380 1.58 -8.44 15.27
CA LYS A 380 2.22 -9.76 15.35
C LYS A 380 1.72 -10.61 16.53
N GLU A 381 1.41 -9.98 17.67
CA GLU A 381 0.92 -10.66 18.87
C GLU A 381 -0.57 -11.08 18.72
N LEU A 382 -1.24 -10.54 17.70
CA LEU A 382 -2.65 -10.78 17.43
C LEU A 382 -2.87 -11.85 16.35
N GLU A 383 -1.81 -12.39 15.72
CA GLU A 383 -1.90 -13.25 14.54
C GLU A 383 -2.87 -14.44 14.74
N ASP A 384 -2.82 -15.11 15.89
CA ASP A 384 -3.70 -16.26 16.19
C ASP A 384 -5.18 -15.87 16.39
N GLN A 385 -5.47 -14.57 16.51
CA GLN A 385 -6.82 -14.03 16.67
C GLN A 385 -7.37 -13.44 15.37
N LEU A 386 -6.51 -13.27 14.34
CA LEU A 386 -6.94 -12.75 13.05
C LEU A 386 -7.77 -13.79 12.31
N GLN A 387 -8.86 -13.33 11.72
CA GLN A 387 -9.77 -14.18 10.97
C GLN A 387 -9.43 -14.14 9.49
N TYR A 388 -8.91 -15.27 8.98
CA TYR A 388 -8.67 -15.42 7.55
C TYR A 388 -9.96 -15.72 6.79
N HIS A 389 -10.12 -15.11 5.62
CA HIS A 389 -11.23 -15.34 4.72
C HIS A 389 -10.91 -16.50 3.78
N VAL A 390 -11.90 -17.37 3.57
CA VAL A 390 -11.76 -18.57 2.73
C VAL A 390 -12.34 -18.31 1.35
N ALA A 391 -11.53 -18.49 0.31
CA ALA A 391 -11.96 -18.39 -1.07
C ALA A 391 -11.81 -19.76 -1.78
N HIS A 392 -12.95 -20.42 -2.07
CA HIS A 392 -12.95 -21.66 -2.85
C HIS A 392 -12.56 -21.39 -4.29
N LYS A 393 -11.52 -22.05 -4.79
CA LYS A 393 -10.92 -21.81 -6.12
C LYS A 393 -10.63 -23.11 -6.86
N LYS A 394 -10.54 -23.00 -8.20
CA LYS A 394 -9.97 -24.02 -9.06
C LYS A 394 -8.46 -23.94 -8.94
N ILE A 395 -7.82 -24.93 -8.33
CA ILE A 395 -6.38 -24.98 -8.09
C ILE A 395 -5.79 -26.08 -8.95
N ALA A 396 -5.04 -25.69 -9.98
CA ALA A 396 -4.25 -26.65 -10.75
C ALA A 396 -3.14 -27.20 -9.84
N HIS A 397 -2.96 -28.52 -9.84
CA HIS A 397 -2.04 -29.20 -8.94
C HIS A 397 -1.48 -30.47 -9.54
N VAL A 398 -0.44 -31.01 -8.92
CA VAL A 398 0.08 -32.36 -9.23
C VAL A 398 -0.58 -33.35 -8.27
N ASP A 399 -1.18 -34.40 -8.82
CA ASP A 399 -1.67 -35.54 -8.06
C ASP A 399 -0.47 -36.34 -7.50
N VAL A 400 -0.43 -36.48 -6.19
CA VAL A 400 0.70 -37.09 -5.50
C VAL A 400 0.84 -38.59 -5.81
N ALA A 401 -0.28 -39.27 -6.11
CA ALA A 401 -0.27 -40.72 -6.39
C ALA A 401 0.19 -41.03 -7.82
N THR A 402 -0.21 -40.22 -8.78
CA THR A 402 0.08 -40.44 -10.21
C THR A 402 1.24 -39.60 -10.74
N GLY A 403 1.53 -38.46 -10.10
CA GLY A 403 2.50 -37.47 -10.58
C GLY A 403 2.03 -36.67 -11.81
N GLU A 404 0.74 -36.75 -12.15
CA GLU A 404 0.14 -36.02 -13.27
C GLU A 404 -0.40 -34.64 -12.85
N THR A 405 -0.37 -33.68 -13.78
CA THR A 405 -0.95 -32.36 -13.53
C THR A 405 -2.45 -32.37 -13.78
N ILE A 406 -3.22 -32.04 -12.75
CA ILE A 406 -4.68 -31.94 -12.80
C ILE A 406 -5.08 -30.47 -12.93
N LYS A 407 -5.96 -30.16 -13.92
CA LYS A 407 -6.61 -28.85 -14.08
C LYS A 407 -8.10 -29.02 -13.79
N PRO A 408 -8.59 -28.64 -12.62
CA PRO A 408 -9.97 -28.91 -12.22
C PRO A 408 -10.97 -28.01 -12.95
N ASP A 409 -12.15 -28.56 -13.27
CA ASP A 409 -13.26 -27.82 -13.88
C ASP A 409 -14.15 -27.12 -12.84
N LYS A 410 -14.05 -27.52 -11.58
CA LYS A 410 -14.79 -26.95 -10.44
C LYS A 410 -13.81 -26.56 -9.32
N PRO A 411 -14.21 -25.67 -8.40
CA PRO A 411 -13.42 -25.44 -7.19
C PRO A 411 -13.10 -26.75 -6.48
N ASN A 412 -11.83 -26.94 -6.12
CA ASN A 412 -11.30 -28.16 -5.54
C ASN A 412 -10.47 -27.92 -4.28
N GLY A 413 -10.37 -26.67 -3.85
CA GLY A 413 -9.62 -26.29 -2.67
C GLY A 413 -9.76 -24.82 -2.36
N VAL A 414 -9.02 -24.39 -1.34
CA VAL A 414 -9.15 -23.08 -0.73
C VAL A 414 -7.87 -22.26 -0.84
N LYS A 415 -8.04 -20.97 -0.99
CA LYS A 415 -7.03 -19.93 -0.74
C LYS A 415 -7.48 -19.13 0.46
N MET A 416 -6.55 -18.81 1.32
CA MET A 416 -6.82 -18.00 2.50
C MET A 416 -6.24 -16.61 2.32
N GLU A 417 -7.03 -15.62 2.62
CA GLU A 417 -6.69 -14.20 2.47
C GLU A 417 -6.99 -13.45 3.77
N LEU A 418 -6.11 -12.56 4.15
CA LEU A 418 -6.33 -11.60 5.23
C LEU A 418 -6.55 -10.22 4.61
N PHE A 419 -7.53 -9.48 5.11
CA PHE A 419 -7.74 -8.10 4.68
C PHE A 419 -7.09 -7.10 5.64
N ILE A 420 -6.66 -5.97 5.10
CA ILE A 420 -5.99 -4.92 5.88
C ILE A 420 -6.85 -4.39 7.05
N PHE A 421 -8.15 -4.53 6.99
CA PHE A 421 -9.06 -4.08 8.02
C PHE A 421 -9.40 -5.14 9.09
N ASP A 422 -8.93 -6.39 8.93
CA ASP A 422 -9.20 -7.46 9.91
C ASP A 422 -8.55 -7.22 11.27
N VAL A 423 -7.67 -6.24 11.37
CA VAL A 423 -7.06 -5.78 12.62
C VAL A 423 -7.89 -4.73 13.37
N PHE A 424 -8.92 -4.14 12.75
CA PHE A 424 -9.73 -3.08 13.37
C PHE A 424 -10.34 -3.48 14.71
N PRO A 425 -10.84 -4.73 14.90
CA PRO A 425 -11.39 -5.18 16.18
C PRO A 425 -10.43 -5.12 17.36
N PHE A 426 -9.13 -4.97 17.11
CA PHE A 426 -8.06 -5.02 18.11
C PHE A 426 -7.47 -3.64 18.44
N CYS A 427 -7.99 -2.56 17.84
CA CYS A 427 -7.56 -1.21 18.18
C CYS A 427 -8.04 -0.81 19.59
N ASN A 428 -7.28 0.06 20.26
CA ASN A 428 -7.72 0.64 21.52
C ASN A 428 -8.59 1.87 21.29
N LYS A 429 -8.29 2.63 20.23
CA LYS A 429 -9.02 3.84 19.87
C LYS A 429 -9.13 3.96 18.36
N PHE A 430 -10.36 3.89 17.88
CA PHE A 430 -10.70 3.98 16.47
C PHE A 430 -11.23 5.37 16.13
N ALA A 431 -10.96 5.84 14.90
CA ALA A 431 -11.54 7.08 14.39
C ALA A 431 -11.88 6.94 12.89
N VAL A 432 -13.01 7.52 12.48
CA VAL A 432 -13.50 7.48 11.10
C VAL A 432 -13.68 8.89 10.57
N PHE A 433 -13.02 9.17 9.46
CA PHE A 433 -13.10 10.42 8.71
C PHE A 433 -13.85 10.16 7.40
N GLU A 434 -15.07 10.63 7.27
CA GLU A 434 -15.81 10.54 6.02
C GLU A 434 -15.50 11.75 5.16
N GLY A 435 -14.83 11.50 4.03
CA GLY A 435 -14.46 12.51 3.04
C GLY A 435 -15.54 12.69 1.97
N VAL A 436 -15.48 13.81 1.25
CA VAL A 436 -16.34 14.07 0.09
C VAL A 436 -15.98 13.08 -1.02
N ARG A 437 -16.94 12.23 -1.42
CA ARG A 437 -16.71 11.14 -2.36
C ARG A 437 -16.05 11.57 -3.66
N SER A 438 -16.53 12.66 -4.25
CA SER A 438 -16.00 13.18 -5.52
C SER A 438 -14.56 13.69 -5.43
N ASP A 439 -14.05 13.92 -4.22
CA ASP A 439 -12.70 14.41 -3.97
C ASP A 439 -11.73 13.32 -3.52
N GLU A 440 -12.25 12.16 -3.11
CA GLU A 440 -11.48 11.16 -2.37
C GLU A 440 -11.47 9.76 -3.02
N PHE A 441 -12.46 9.45 -3.89
CA PHE A 441 -12.61 8.06 -4.34
C PHE A 441 -12.99 7.94 -5.82
N SER A 442 -12.07 7.42 -6.62
CA SER A 442 -12.28 6.99 -8.00
C SER A 442 -11.40 5.77 -8.28
N PRO A 443 -11.93 4.56 -8.04
CA PRO A 443 -11.14 3.34 -8.16
C PRO A 443 -10.98 2.91 -9.62
N LEU A 444 -9.80 2.38 -9.95
CA LEU A 444 -9.47 1.81 -11.24
C LEU A 444 -9.51 0.29 -11.16
N LYS A 445 -10.59 -0.35 -11.56
CA LYS A 445 -10.80 -1.81 -11.44
C LYS A 445 -11.01 -2.51 -12.78
N ASN A 446 -11.69 -1.87 -13.71
CA ASN A 446 -12.16 -2.45 -14.97
C ASN A 446 -11.51 -1.76 -16.17
N LYS A 447 -11.45 -2.45 -17.30
CA LYS A 447 -10.97 -1.87 -18.57
C LYS A 447 -11.95 -0.81 -19.10
N ASP A 448 -13.25 -1.11 -19.01
CA ASP A 448 -14.34 -0.29 -19.55
C ASP A 448 -15.50 -0.24 -18.56
N GLY A 449 -16.43 0.71 -18.73
CA GLY A 449 -17.60 0.89 -17.88
C GLY A 449 -17.30 1.57 -16.54
N PRO A 450 -17.99 1.20 -15.45
CA PRO A 450 -17.69 1.72 -14.12
C PRO A 450 -16.27 1.37 -13.65
N ASP A 451 -15.68 2.23 -12.82
CA ASP A 451 -14.34 2.04 -12.24
C ASP A 451 -13.26 1.80 -13.31
N SER A 452 -13.34 2.52 -14.43
CA SER A 452 -12.46 2.38 -15.59
C SER A 452 -11.48 3.58 -15.75
N PRO A 453 -10.50 3.49 -16.66
CA PRO A 453 -9.64 4.64 -16.97
C PRO A 453 -10.43 5.88 -17.39
N ALA A 454 -11.52 5.69 -18.14
CA ALA A 454 -12.37 6.81 -18.59
C ALA A 454 -13.08 7.50 -17.42
N THR A 455 -13.63 6.74 -16.47
CA THR A 455 -14.28 7.31 -15.28
C THR A 455 -13.25 7.99 -14.36
N SER A 456 -12.10 7.36 -14.11
CA SER A 456 -11.07 7.94 -13.25
C SER A 456 -10.46 9.21 -13.84
N ARG A 457 -10.24 9.26 -15.17
CA ARG A 457 -9.78 10.47 -15.85
C ARG A 457 -10.80 11.60 -15.71
N ARG A 458 -12.09 11.33 -15.99
CA ARG A 458 -13.17 12.30 -15.83
C ARG A 458 -13.20 12.85 -14.40
N ASP A 459 -13.14 11.99 -13.40
CA ASP A 459 -13.28 12.38 -12.00
C ASP A 459 -12.10 13.26 -11.54
N ILE A 460 -10.87 12.96 -12.00
CA ILE A 460 -9.69 13.81 -11.74
C ILE A 460 -9.86 15.19 -12.40
N LEU A 461 -10.23 15.23 -13.67
CA LEU A 461 -10.38 16.50 -14.40
C LEU A 461 -11.52 17.36 -13.82
N GLU A 462 -12.59 16.71 -13.33
CA GLU A 462 -13.69 17.41 -12.66
C GLU A 462 -13.27 17.95 -11.27
N LEU A 463 -12.46 17.21 -10.51
CA LEU A 463 -11.86 17.71 -9.28
C LEU A 463 -10.97 18.93 -9.57
N HIS A 464 -10.16 18.88 -10.61
CA HIS A 464 -9.30 20.01 -11.00
C HIS A 464 -10.10 21.20 -11.49
N ARG A 465 -11.24 20.97 -12.18
CA ARG A 465 -12.18 22.04 -12.55
C ARG A 465 -12.70 22.76 -11.30
N ARG A 466 -13.11 22.02 -10.26
CA ARG A 466 -13.56 22.61 -8.99
C ARG A 466 -12.47 23.42 -8.31
N TYR A 467 -11.23 22.95 -8.28
CA TYR A 467 -10.10 23.71 -7.72
C TYR A 467 -9.85 25.02 -8.45
N LEU A 468 -9.84 24.99 -9.78
CA LEU A 468 -9.65 26.19 -10.61
C LEU A 468 -10.81 27.19 -10.45
N THR A 469 -12.05 26.69 -10.41
CA THR A 469 -13.23 27.51 -10.20
C THR A 469 -13.20 28.17 -8.81
N ALA A 470 -12.82 27.44 -7.77
CA ALA A 470 -12.64 27.99 -6.42
C ALA A 470 -11.54 29.06 -6.36
N ALA A 471 -10.50 28.94 -7.19
CA ALA A 471 -9.45 29.94 -7.35
C ALA A 471 -9.86 31.14 -8.24
N GLY A 472 -11.08 31.18 -8.77
CA GLY A 472 -11.63 32.26 -9.59
C GLY A 472 -11.34 32.15 -11.09
N ALA A 473 -10.91 30.97 -11.59
CA ALA A 473 -10.79 30.72 -13.02
C ALA A 473 -12.10 30.16 -13.61
N THR A 474 -12.27 30.32 -14.93
CA THR A 474 -13.33 29.66 -15.70
C THR A 474 -12.72 28.52 -16.52
N VAL A 475 -13.30 27.32 -16.45
CA VAL A 475 -12.85 26.17 -17.25
C VAL A 475 -13.93 25.80 -18.26
N GLU A 476 -13.63 25.97 -19.55
CA GLU A 476 -14.54 25.73 -20.66
C GLU A 476 -14.23 24.42 -21.39
N GLY A 477 -15.27 23.82 -21.99
CA GLY A 477 -15.19 22.56 -22.75
C GLY A 477 -15.18 21.32 -21.84
N ASP A 478 -15.34 20.16 -22.49
CA ASP A 478 -15.47 18.86 -21.81
C ASP A 478 -14.13 18.11 -21.68
N ASP A 479 -13.10 18.53 -22.44
CA ASP A 479 -11.78 17.87 -22.47
C ASP A 479 -10.97 18.05 -21.17
N GLY A 480 -11.36 19.04 -20.35
CA GLY A 480 -10.82 19.27 -19.02
C GLY A 480 -9.42 19.89 -18.98
N VAL A 481 -9.07 20.43 -17.82
CA VAL A 481 -7.73 20.97 -17.52
C VAL A 481 -7.12 20.15 -16.39
N GLU A 482 -6.00 19.52 -16.67
CA GLU A 482 -5.23 18.79 -15.67
C GLU A 482 -4.34 19.74 -14.89
N ILE A 483 -4.36 19.68 -13.57
CA ILE A 483 -3.40 20.35 -12.70
C ILE A 483 -2.32 19.32 -12.31
N SER A 484 -1.06 19.59 -12.65
CA SER A 484 0.05 18.77 -12.16
C SER A 484 0.06 18.75 -10.63
N PRO A 485 0.23 17.59 -9.97
CA PRO A 485 0.36 17.56 -8.51
C PRO A 485 1.51 18.43 -7.99
N LEU A 486 2.52 18.71 -8.82
CA LEU A 486 3.61 19.64 -8.48
C LEU A 486 3.19 21.11 -8.44
N VAL A 487 2.09 21.47 -9.12
CA VAL A 487 1.48 22.82 -9.04
C VAL A 487 0.64 22.95 -7.78
N SER A 488 -0.26 21.97 -7.55
CA SER A 488 -1.17 22.00 -6.41
C SER A 488 -1.44 20.59 -5.90
N TYR A 489 -1.38 20.39 -4.59
CA TYR A 489 -1.72 19.13 -3.94
C TYR A 489 -3.23 18.98 -3.74
N GLY A 490 -3.91 20.04 -3.29
CA GLY A 490 -5.32 20.03 -2.91
C GLY A 490 -6.09 21.30 -3.24
N GLY A 491 -5.67 22.06 -4.26
CA GLY A 491 -6.32 23.30 -4.70
C GLY A 491 -5.60 24.59 -4.25
N GLU A 492 -4.51 24.47 -3.48
CA GLU A 492 -3.71 25.62 -3.05
C GLU A 492 -2.80 26.13 -4.17
N GLY A 493 -2.43 27.44 -4.12
CA GLY A 493 -1.45 28.04 -5.02
C GLY A 493 -1.96 28.28 -6.45
N LEU A 494 -3.27 28.34 -6.64
CA LEU A 494 -3.91 28.52 -7.95
C LEU A 494 -4.37 29.97 -8.19
N GLU A 495 -4.05 30.89 -7.32
CA GLU A 495 -4.50 32.31 -7.38
C GLU A 495 -4.04 33.01 -8.67
N ALA A 496 -2.93 32.56 -9.26
CA ALA A 496 -2.43 33.11 -10.53
C ALA A 496 -3.39 32.86 -11.72
N TYR A 497 -4.34 31.95 -11.59
CA TYR A 497 -5.33 31.64 -12.62
C TYR A 497 -6.64 32.42 -12.45
N ALA A 498 -6.80 33.18 -11.37
CA ALA A 498 -8.00 33.99 -11.13
C ALA A 498 -8.32 34.92 -12.32
N GLY A 499 -9.58 34.93 -12.76
CA GLY A 499 -10.05 35.72 -13.91
C GLY A 499 -9.63 35.16 -15.28
N GLN A 500 -8.89 34.07 -15.35
CA GLN A 500 -8.53 33.45 -16.62
C GLN A 500 -9.62 32.47 -17.08
N THR A 501 -9.82 32.36 -18.41
CA THR A 501 -10.58 31.30 -19.05
C THR A 501 -9.61 30.26 -19.59
N LEU A 502 -9.76 29.01 -19.12
CA LEU A 502 -8.90 27.90 -19.49
C LEU A 502 -9.73 26.88 -20.29
N THR A 503 -9.17 26.40 -21.41
CA THR A 503 -9.77 25.36 -22.25
C THR A 503 -8.87 24.16 -22.34
N GLY A 504 -9.47 22.94 -22.35
CA GLY A 504 -8.75 21.66 -22.49
C GLY A 504 -8.71 21.15 -23.94
N PRO A 505 -8.05 19.99 -24.19
CA PRO A 505 -7.21 19.28 -23.21
C PRO A 505 -5.91 20.05 -22.92
N ARG A 506 -5.61 20.24 -21.65
CA ARG A 506 -4.44 21.03 -21.22
C ARG A 506 -3.92 20.55 -19.88
N GLN A 507 -2.59 20.58 -19.71
CA GLN A 507 -1.93 20.38 -18.42
C GLN A 507 -1.35 21.72 -17.90
N LEU A 508 -1.55 22.00 -16.62
CA LEU A 508 -0.88 23.07 -15.90
C LEU A 508 0.33 22.48 -15.16
N GLU A 509 1.52 22.89 -15.58
CA GLU A 509 2.79 22.50 -14.98
C GLU A 509 3.38 23.64 -14.13
N PRO A 510 4.29 23.35 -13.18
CA PRO A 510 5.05 24.38 -12.50
C PRO A 510 5.72 25.30 -13.52
N ALA A 511 5.73 26.61 -13.27
CA ALA A 511 6.50 27.54 -14.09
C ALA A 511 7.93 26.99 -14.18
N SER A 512 8.40 26.71 -15.39
CA SER A 512 9.78 26.30 -15.57
C SER A 512 10.65 27.40 -14.96
N THR A 513 11.58 27.04 -14.07
CA THR A 513 12.73 27.87 -13.77
C THR A 513 13.56 27.95 -15.07
N ALA A 514 13.00 28.61 -16.09
CA ALA A 514 13.71 28.93 -17.30
C ALA A 514 14.90 29.78 -16.88
N ALA A 515 16.08 29.22 -17.09
CA ALA A 515 17.36 29.87 -17.21
C ALA A 515 17.28 31.39 -17.09
N ALA A 516 17.83 31.92 -16.01
CA ALA A 516 18.47 33.23 -16.07
C ALA A 516 19.55 33.12 -17.15
N THR A 517 19.19 33.38 -18.38
CA THR A 517 20.11 33.74 -19.44
C THR A 517 20.80 35.00 -18.97
N VAL A 518 22.01 34.83 -18.45
CA VAL A 518 22.96 35.89 -18.31
C VAL A 518 23.18 36.41 -19.73
N GLU A 519 22.52 37.51 -20.12
CA GLU A 519 22.97 38.31 -21.20
C GLU A 519 24.39 38.77 -20.85
N LYS A 520 25.38 38.08 -21.46
CA LYS A 520 26.72 38.64 -21.61
C LYS A 520 26.58 39.74 -22.64
N GLY A 521 26.44 41.00 -22.15
CA GLY A 521 26.67 42.18 -22.95
C GLY A 521 28.10 42.11 -23.52
N GLU A 522 28.18 42.39 -24.81
CA GLU A 522 29.38 42.69 -25.53
C GLU A 522 30.13 43.91 -24.97
#